data_b5cefef571876f8d83fb74ac903bc7bf
#
_entry.id   b5cefef571876f8d83fb74ac903bc7bf
#
_cell.length_a   1.000
_cell.length_b   1.000
_cell.length_c   1.000
_cell.angle_alpha   90.00
_cell.angle_beta   90.00
_cell.angle_gamma   90.00
#
_symmetry.space_group_name_H-M   'P 1'
#
loop_
_entity.id
_entity.type
_entity.pdbx_description
1 polymer ?
#
loop_
_entity_poly.entity_id
_entity_poly.type
_entity_poly.pdbx_seq_one_letter_code
_entity_poly.pdbx_strand_id
1 'polypeptide(L)'
;MSAPVDDAVNASRQRDYVSQIALYRHDFRRYLRDLDWADEWRNAFFDNTEDELAYHATVLARIYAAGWNRFGWPEEAGGFGGTEIHRAVYFEELAAAMLRVPEQHWTLEVLGPAVIKYAPELAERYLPNYMRGDEWWGQCFSEPESGSDLAALRCRAVDDGAGGFVLNGQKIWTSQGPTATRFLALVRTGTPESRHRGLSTFLVDADSPGVTVRPIALASGRRELAEVFFDDVRVPRERLIGDVDEGWAVVMHLMQYERGMYGYATLTTALTELSWLRDEMAAHGSPFAARRRFAQIYIAVQAAQARAATTVRALADGRTVGPNSSVDKLLFSKAERDINDLIMDVRRDWMIGGVAAATTSSTGVAAATTSSTGVAPATTFSTGVGGDGSKELDATRAKWWYTRAATIMGGSAEVQRGIIADHLLGLPKEKR
;
A
#
# COMPACT_ATOMS: atom_id res chain seq x y z
N MET A 1 47.08 -8.34 6.98
CA MET A 1 46.71 -7.08 7.68
C MET A 1 46.22 -6.07 6.66
N SER A 2 44.95 -6.20 6.19
CA SER A 2 44.29 -5.27 5.22
C SER A 2 42.91 -4.78 5.69
N ALA A 3 42.58 -4.92 6.99
CA ALA A 3 41.28 -4.56 7.55
C ALA A 3 41.01 -3.07 7.82
N PRO A 4 41.95 -2.15 8.03
CA PRO A 4 41.60 -0.78 8.46
C PRO A 4 41.10 0.16 7.35
N VAL A 5 41.44 -0.08 6.08
CA VAL A 5 41.11 0.84 4.97
C VAL A 5 39.67 0.62 4.50
N ASP A 6 39.22 -0.63 4.43
CA ASP A 6 37.84 -0.97 4.00
C ASP A 6 36.80 -0.49 5.01
N ASP A 7 37.08 -0.58 6.31
CA ASP A 7 36.16 -0.10 7.36
C ASP A 7 36.02 1.42 7.36
N ALA A 8 37.11 2.17 7.10
CA ALA A 8 37.06 3.63 7.02
C ALA A 8 36.30 4.12 5.76
N VAL A 9 36.49 3.44 4.62
CA VAL A 9 35.76 3.73 3.37
C VAL A 9 34.27 3.40 3.52
N ASN A 10 33.93 2.27 4.12
CA ASN A 10 32.56 1.89 4.38
C ASN A 10 31.89 2.86 5.36
N ALA A 11 32.57 3.26 6.43
CA ALA A 11 32.07 4.25 7.38
C ALA A 11 31.89 5.65 6.75
N SER A 12 32.72 6.03 5.77
CA SER A 12 32.56 7.28 5.01
C SER A 12 31.34 7.19 4.10
N ARG A 13 31.21 6.13 3.31
CA ARG A 13 30.03 5.92 2.43
C ARG A 13 28.72 5.90 3.22
N GLN A 14 28.72 5.26 4.40
CA GLN A 14 27.53 5.21 5.25
C GLN A 14 27.17 6.59 5.83
N ARG A 15 28.16 7.42 6.19
CA ARG A 15 27.91 8.82 6.63
C ARG A 15 27.35 9.68 5.50
N ASP A 16 27.91 9.55 4.30
CA ASP A 16 27.43 10.27 3.13
C ASP A 16 25.98 9.88 2.79
N TYR A 17 25.67 8.59 2.84
CA TYR A 17 24.32 8.08 2.61
C TYR A 17 23.31 8.59 3.66
N VAL A 18 23.65 8.55 4.96
CA VAL A 18 22.78 9.10 6.02
C VAL A 18 22.57 10.59 5.84
N SER A 19 23.59 11.32 5.40
CA SER A 19 23.48 12.77 5.11
C SER A 19 22.55 13.04 3.93
N GLN A 20 22.62 12.22 2.87
CA GLN A 20 21.73 12.34 1.71
C GLN A 20 20.25 12.08 2.09
N ILE A 21 19.97 11.05 2.89
CA ILE A 21 18.62 10.78 3.40
C ILE A 21 18.11 11.94 4.26
N ALA A 22 18.96 12.49 5.13
CA ALA A 22 18.58 13.61 5.98
C ALA A 22 18.28 14.89 5.16
N LEU A 23 19.06 15.14 4.12
CA LEU A 23 18.82 16.25 3.19
C LEU A 23 17.52 16.07 2.41
N TYR A 24 17.31 14.87 1.82
CA TYR A 24 16.06 14.54 1.13
C TYR A 24 14.84 14.78 2.03
N ARG A 25 14.87 14.24 3.28
CA ARG A 25 13.81 14.45 4.27
C ARG A 25 13.57 15.93 4.56
N HIS A 26 14.63 16.69 4.81
CA HIS A 26 14.54 18.10 5.11
C HIS A 26 13.89 18.89 3.97
N ASP A 27 14.35 18.66 2.74
CA ASP A 27 13.89 19.41 1.57
C ASP A 27 12.47 19.00 1.15
N PHE A 28 12.13 17.70 1.24
CA PHE A 28 10.77 17.24 0.97
C PHE A 28 9.78 17.76 2.01
N ARG A 29 10.14 17.76 3.29
CA ARG A 29 9.32 18.37 4.35
C ARG A 29 9.09 19.86 4.12
N ARG A 30 10.12 20.59 3.69
CA ARG A 30 10.01 22.01 3.34
C ARG A 30 9.04 22.19 2.17
N TYR A 31 9.22 21.40 1.10
CA TYR A 31 8.32 21.41 -0.05
C TYR A 31 6.86 21.19 0.35
N LEU A 32 6.57 20.16 1.15
CA LEU A 32 5.20 19.86 1.59
C LEU A 32 4.59 20.95 2.46
N ARG A 33 5.39 21.58 3.32
CA ARG A 33 4.95 22.70 4.16
C ARG A 33 4.59 23.93 3.34
N ASP A 34 5.38 24.21 2.31
CA ASP A 34 5.27 25.40 1.47
C ASP A 34 4.28 25.18 0.29
N LEU A 35 3.57 24.05 0.26
CA LEU A 35 2.66 23.65 -0.81
C LEU A 35 1.33 24.42 -0.70
N ASP A 36 1.02 25.25 -1.68
CA ASP A 36 -0.17 26.12 -1.72
C ASP A 36 -1.50 25.36 -1.91
N TRP A 37 -1.45 24.12 -2.38
CA TRP A 37 -2.60 23.23 -2.56
C TRP A 37 -2.68 22.08 -1.52
N ALA A 38 -1.90 22.14 -0.43
CA ALA A 38 -1.88 21.12 0.61
C ALA A 38 -3.25 20.96 1.29
N ASP A 39 -3.98 22.05 1.51
CA ASP A 39 -5.30 22.02 2.13
C ASP A 39 -6.35 21.40 1.20
N GLU A 40 -6.28 21.68 -0.10
CA GLU A 40 -7.10 21.00 -1.11
C GLU A 40 -6.89 19.49 -1.06
N TRP A 41 -5.63 19.03 -1.07
CA TRP A 41 -5.31 17.62 -1.03
C TRP A 41 -5.74 16.96 0.28
N ARG A 42 -5.53 17.62 1.42
CA ARG A 42 -5.91 17.10 2.75
C ARG A 42 -7.41 16.88 2.90
N ASN A 43 -8.21 17.77 2.30
CA ASN A 43 -9.66 17.77 2.42
C ASN A 43 -10.39 17.16 1.20
N ALA A 44 -9.66 16.50 0.30
CA ALA A 44 -10.23 15.83 -0.86
C ALA A 44 -10.91 14.52 -0.44
N PHE A 45 -12.24 14.49 -0.50
CA PHE A 45 -13.06 13.29 -0.26
C PHE A 45 -14.00 13.07 -1.44
N PHE A 46 -14.18 11.83 -1.85
CA PHE A 46 -14.88 11.46 -3.07
C PHE A 46 -15.99 10.45 -2.80
N ASP A 47 -17.08 10.56 -3.55
CA ASP A 47 -18.23 9.66 -3.46
C ASP A 47 -17.96 8.31 -4.14
N ASN A 48 -17.06 8.28 -5.11
CA ASN A 48 -16.71 7.09 -5.87
C ASN A 48 -15.19 6.96 -6.05
N THR A 49 -14.75 5.77 -6.42
CA THR A 49 -13.34 5.41 -6.57
C THR A 49 -12.72 6.04 -7.83
N GLU A 50 -13.50 6.21 -8.89
CA GLU A 50 -13.06 6.75 -10.16
C GLU A 50 -12.59 8.21 -10.02
N ASP A 51 -13.40 9.06 -9.38
CA ASP A 51 -13.06 10.46 -9.11
C ASP A 51 -11.86 10.57 -8.15
N GLU A 52 -11.81 9.71 -7.12
CA GLU A 52 -10.68 9.64 -6.19
C GLU A 52 -9.36 9.32 -6.92
N LEU A 53 -9.36 8.32 -7.78
CA LEU A 53 -8.16 7.94 -8.55
C LEU A 53 -7.77 9.00 -9.59
N ALA A 54 -8.75 9.64 -10.24
CA ALA A 54 -8.48 10.75 -11.15
C ALA A 54 -7.83 11.93 -10.44
N TYR A 55 -8.30 12.30 -9.25
CA TYR A 55 -7.67 13.33 -8.43
C TYR A 55 -6.27 12.91 -7.98
N HIS A 56 -6.09 11.70 -7.49
CA HIS A 56 -4.79 11.18 -7.09
C HIS A 56 -3.78 11.15 -8.25
N ALA A 57 -4.23 10.93 -9.50
CA ALA A 57 -3.39 11.05 -10.68
C ALA A 57 -2.86 12.49 -10.85
N THR A 58 -3.70 13.51 -10.60
CA THR A 58 -3.24 14.92 -10.65
C THR A 58 -2.23 15.23 -9.56
N VAL A 59 -2.42 14.67 -8.35
CA VAL A 59 -1.46 14.80 -7.24
C VAL A 59 -0.13 14.16 -7.63
N LEU A 60 -0.15 12.94 -8.15
CA LEU A 60 1.07 12.24 -8.59
C LEU A 60 1.81 13.00 -9.68
N ALA A 61 1.08 13.55 -10.67
CA ALA A 61 1.70 14.37 -11.74
C ALA A 61 2.43 15.58 -11.17
N ARG A 62 1.84 16.31 -10.20
CA ARG A 62 2.46 17.47 -9.54
C ARG A 62 3.71 17.06 -8.74
N ILE A 63 3.61 15.98 -7.94
CA ILE A 63 4.72 15.45 -7.13
C ILE A 63 5.86 14.92 -8.03
N TYR A 64 5.51 14.23 -9.13
CA TYR A 64 6.46 13.72 -10.12
C TYR A 64 7.20 14.87 -10.83
N ALA A 65 6.49 15.91 -11.24
CA ALA A 65 7.09 17.10 -11.84
C ALA A 65 8.07 17.79 -10.89
N ALA A 66 7.77 17.81 -9.59
CA ALA A 66 8.68 18.30 -8.55
C ALA A 66 9.80 17.28 -8.19
N GLY A 67 9.72 16.05 -8.67
CA GLY A 67 10.74 14.98 -8.53
C GLY A 67 10.66 14.14 -7.26
N TRP A 68 9.75 14.45 -6.33
CA TRP A 68 9.80 13.87 -4.97
C TRP A 68 9.47 12.38 -4.88
N ASN A 69 8.58 11.85 -5.70
CA ASN A 69 8.24 10.43 -5.75
C ASN A 69 9.15 9.59 -6.66
N ARG A 70 10.22 10.20 -7.20
CA ARG A 70 11.19 9.54 -8.07
C ARG A 70 12.41 9.01 -7.30
N PHE A 71 12.66 9.50 -6.10
CA PHE A 71 13.73 8.98 -5.24
C PHE A 71 13.41 7.56 -4.74
N GLY A 72 14.46 6.72 -4.70
CA GLY A 72 14.36 5.32 -4.32
C GLY A 72 13.99 4.37 -5.47
N TRP A 73 13.83 4.90 -6.69
CA TRP A 73 13.62 4.13 -7.92
C TRP A 73 14.83 4.25 -8.84
N PRO A 74 15.20 3.19 -9.60
CA PRO A 74 16.31 3.23 -10.54
C PRO A 74 16.12 4.30 -11.63
N GLU A 75 17.24 4.85 -12.12
CA GLU A 75 17.22 5.86 -13.19
C GLU A 75 16.63 5.30 -14.48
N GLU A 76 16.92 4.04 -14.80
CA GLU A 76 16.38 3.32 -15.97
C GLU A 76 14.85 3.19 -15.91
N ALA A 77 14.28 3.14 -14.72
CA ALA A 77 12.83 3.14 -14.52
C ALA A 77 12.23 4.56 -14.32
N GLY A 78 12.97 5.60 -14.64
CA GLY A 78 12.53 7.01 -14.53
C GLY A 78 12.72 7.62 -13.15
N GLY A 79 13.41 6.95 -12.24
CA GLY A 79 13.75 7.42 -10.90
C GLY A 79 14.95 8.37 -10.85
N PHE A 80 15.40 8.65 -9.63
CA PHE A 80 16.61 9.42 -9.32
C PHE A 80 17.64 8.59 -8.52
N GLY A 81 17.52 7.26 -8.55
CA GLY A 81 18.34 6.41 -7.70
C GLY A 81 17.93 6.48 -6.23
N GLY A 82 18.80 5.98 -5.37
CA GLY A 82 18.53 5.84 -3.95
C GLY A 82 18.03 4.43 -3.60
N THR A 83 17.34 4.30 -2.48
CA THR A 83 16.90 3.00 -1.94
C THR A 83 15.48 3.08 -1.38
N GLU A 84 14.98 1.96 -0.89
CA GLU A 84 13.73 1.84 -0.13
C GLU A 84 13.62 2.81 1.05
N ILE A 85 14.75 3.27 1.59
CA ILE A 85 14.74 4.28 2.68
C ILE A 85 14.22 5.62 2.20
N HIS A 86 14.54 6.04 0.95
CA HIS A 86 13.95 7.27 0.39
C HIS A 86 12.44 7.14 0.24
N ARG A 87 11.94 5.99 -0.24
CA ARG A 87 10.52 5.72 -0.35
C ARG A 87 9.83 5.67 1.02
N ALA A 88 10.48 5.08 2.03
CA ALA A 88 9.98 5.11 3.40
C ALA A 88 9.85 6.55 3.94
N VAL A 89 10.87 7.39 3.71
CA VAL A 89 10.83 8.82 4.08
C VAL A 89 9.73 9.56 3.35
N TYR A 90 9.47 9.25 2.08
CA TYR A 90 8.35 9.82 1.35
C TYR A 90 7.02 9.58 2.06
N PHE A 91 6.74 8.35 2.47
CA PHE A 91 5.52 8.02 3.23
C PHE A 91 5.47 8.70 4.61
N GLU A 92 6.61 8.76 5.31
CA GLU A 92 6.69 9.41 6.61
C GLU A 92 6.37 10.90 6.53
N GLU A 93 6.91 11.60 5.54
CA GLU A 93 6.71 13.04 5.39
C GLU A 93 5.29 13.37 4.91
N LEU A 94 4.69 12.57 4.03
CA LEU A 94 3.28 12.70 3.68
C LEU A 94 2.39 12.51 4.91
N ALA A 95 2.62 11.47 5.69
CA ALA A 95 1.89 11.20 6.91
C ALA A 95 2.05 12.34 7.93
N ALA A 96 3.28 12.83 8.14
CA ALA A 96 3.55 13.94 9.05
C ALA A 96 2.87 15.25 8.61
N ALA A 97 2.70 15.47 7.30
CA ALA A 97 1.96 16.58 6.73
C ALA A 97 0.44 16.36 6.68
N MET A 98 -0.04 15.21 7.17
CA MET A 98 -1.46 14.80 7.13
C MET A 98 -2.00 14.70 5.69
N LEU A 99 -1.16 14.37 4.74
CA LEU A 99 -1.50 14.21 3.33
C LEU A 99 -1.73 12.73 3.01
N ARG A 100 -2.76 12.44 2.24
CA ARG A 100 -3.08 11.06 1.87
C ARG A 100 -2.12 10.57 0.81
N VAL A 101 -1.65 9.33 0.98
CA VAL A 101 -0.90 8.66 -0.08
C VAL A 101 -1.84 8.37 -1.25
N PRO A 102 -1.51 8.78 -2.49
CA PRO A 102 -2.31 8.42 -3.66
C PRO A 102 -2.45 6.91 -3.81
N GLU A 103 -3.66 6.42 -4.12
CA GLU A 103 -3.97 4.99 -4.19
C GLU A 103 -3.07 4.23 -5.17
N GLN A 104 -2.75 4.83 -6.32
CA GLN A 104 -1.85 4.25 -7.31
C GLN A 104 -0.45 3.98 -6.74
N HIS A 105 -0.01 4.78 -5.77
CA HIS A 105 1.33 4.65 -5.19
C HIS A 105 1.46 3.36 -4.34
N TRP A 106 0.37 2.93 -3.70
CA TRP A 106 0.37 1.69 -2.93
C TRP A 106 0.66 0.46 -3.80
N THR A 107 0.01 0.37 -4.95
CA THR A 107 0.23 -0.74 -5.88
C THR A 107 1.58 -0.64 -6.60
N LEU A 108 2.07 0.56 -6.88
CA LEU A 108 3.43 0.76 -7.40
C LEU A 108 4.50 0.18 -6.46
N GLU A 109 4.38 0.43 -5.15
CA GLU A 109 5.32 -0.09 -4.15
C GLU A 109 5.33 -1.63 -4.07
N VAL A 110 4.22 -2.25 -4.43
CA VAL A 110 4.08 -3.71 -4.44
C VAL A 110 4.59 -4.32 -5.75
N LEU A 111 4.16 -3.78 -6.89
CA LEU A 111 4.38 -4.38 -8.22
C LEU A 111 5.70 -3.92 -8.86
N GLY A 112 6.05 -2.65 -8.69
CA GLY A 112 7.22 -2.02 -9.33
C GLY A 112 8.53 -2.77 -9.09
N PRO A 113 8.90 -3.11 -7.84
CA PRO A 113 10.15 -3.82 -7.57
C PRO A 113 10.29 -5.17 -8.27
N ALA A 114 9.17 -5.91 -8.44
CA ALA A 114 9.18 -7.17 -9.16
C ALA A 114 9.40 -6.97 -10.66
N VAL A 115 8.77 -5.95 -11.25
CA VAL A 115 8.94 -5.63 -12.67
C VAL A 115 10.35 -5.12 -12.95
N ILE A 116 10.92 -4.27 -12.08
CA ILE A 116 12.31 -3.81 -12.20
C ILE A 116 13.28 -5.00 -12.23
N LYS A 117 13.07 -5.98 -11.36
CA LYS A 117 13.99 -7.11 -11.21
C LYS A 117 13.86 -8.13 -12.33
N TYR A 118 12.64 -8.46 -12.76
CA TYR A 118 12.35 -9.59 -13.64
C TYR A 118 11.99 -9.21 -15.08
N ALA A 119 11.72 -7.93 -15.33
CA ALA A 119 11.39 -7.40 -16.66
C ALA A 119 11.83 -5.93 -16.78
N PRO A 120 13.16 -5.64 -16.73
CA PRO A 120 13.68 -4.28 -16.70
C PRO A 120 13.23 -3.43 -17.91
N GLU A 121 13.06 -4.04 -19.08
CA GLU A 121 12.56 -3.34 -20.28
C GLU A 121 11.10 -2.87 -20.11
N LEU A 122 10.27 -3.65 -19.42
CA LEU A 122 8.91 -3.23 -19.08
C LEU A 122 8.93 -2.15 -17.99
N ALA A 123 9.87 -2.23 -17.04
CA ALA A 123 10.06 -1.20 -16.03
C ALA A 123 10.43 0.14 -16.66
N GLU A 124 11.44 0.17 -17.54
CA GLU A 124 11.85 1.37 -18.27
C GLU A 124 10.70 1.98 -19.06
N ARG A 125 9.91 1.14 -19.71
CA ARG A 125 8.80 1.58 -20.58
C ARG A 125 7.61 2.14 -19.82
N TYR A 126 7.24 1.58 -18.67
CA TYR A 126 5.94 1.83 -18.04
C TYR A 126 6.01 2.50 -16.66
N LEU A 127 7.06 2.27 -15.86
CA LEU A 127 7.12 2.83 -14.51
C LEU A 127 7.19 4.35 -14.46
N PRO A 128 7.83 5.07 -15.42
CA PRO A 128 7.76 6.53 -15.45
C PRO A 128 6.32 7.06 -15.52
N ASN A 129 5.47 6.43 -16.36
CA ASN A 129 4.05 6.78 -16.48
C ASN A 129 3.28 6.42 -15.21
N TYR A 130 3.64 5.30 -14.58
CA TYR A 130 3.02 4.89 -13.32
C TYR A 130 3.35 5.87 -12.19
N MET A 131 4.61 6.26 -12.00
CA MET A 131 5.02 7.26 -11.01
C MET A 131 4.37 8.62 -11.24
N ARG A 132 4.10 8.98 -12.50
CA ARG A 132 3.44 10.23 -12.88
C ARG A 132 1.92 10.19 -12.67
N GLY A 133 1.33 9.00 -12.51
CA GLY A 133 -0.11 8.83 -12.33
C GLY A 133 -0.90 8.65 -13.63
N ASP A 134 -0.24 8.46 -14.77
CA ASP A 134 -0.89 8.19 -16.06
C ASP A 134 -1.32 6.74 -16.20
N GLU A 135 -0.69 5.86 -15.44
CA GLU A 135 -0.97 4.42 -15.42
C GLU A 135 -1.08 3.91 -13.98
N TRP A 136 -1.85 2.86 -13.79
CA TRP A 136 -1.83 2.03 -12.57
C TRP A 136 -2.28 0.62 -12.90
N TRP A 137 -1.80 -0.33 -12.11
CA TRP A 137 -1.94 -1.73 -12.42
C TRP A 137 -2.70 -2.48 -11.35
N GLY A 138 -3.57 -3.40 -11.78
CA GLY A 138 -4.25 -4.32 -10.90
C GLY A 138 -3.45 -5.62 -10.71
N GLN A 139 -3.46 -6.14 -9.49
CA GLN A 139 -2.83 -7.44 -9.16
C GLN A 139 -3.83 -8.57 -9.39
N CYS A 140 -3.69 -9.32 -10.49
CA CYS A 140 -4.59 -10.40 -10.91
C CYS A 140 -4.05 -11.78 -10.52
N PHE A 141 -4.15 -12.17 -9.24
CA PHE A 141 -3.63 -13.44 -8.73
C PHE A 141 -4.74 -14.41 -8.37
N SER A 142 -5.59 -14.05 -7.41
CA SER A 142 -6.64 -14.90 -6.87
C SER A 142 -7.69 -15.29 -7.91
N GLU A 143 -8.22 -16.50 -7.75
CA GLU A 143 -9.35 -17.03 -8.51
C GLU A 143 -10.49 -17.40 -7.56
N PRO A 144 -11.73 -17.59 -8.03
CA PRO A 144 -12.85 -17.97 -7.17
C PRO A 144 -12.56 -19.19 -6.28
N GLU A 145 -11.79 -20.16 -6.80
CA GLU A 145 -11.43 -21.39 -6.09
C GLU A 145 -9.98 -21.43 -5.59
N SER A 146 -9.17 -20.38 -5.85
CA SER A 146 -7.74 -20.37 -5.54
C SER A 146 -7.30 -19.02 -4.96
N GLY A 147 -7.54 -18.82 -3.67
CA GLY A 147 -7.04 -17.68 -2.89
C GLY A 147 -5.85 -18.08 -2.03
N SER A 148 -6.09 -18.72 -0.86
CA SER A 148 -5.02 -19.18 0.03
C SER A 148 -4.15 -20.29 -0.58
N ASP A 149 -4.72 -21.19 -1.38
CA ASP A 149 -3.98 -22.16 -2.20
C ASP A 149 -3.74 -21.59 -3.61
N LEU A 150 -2.99 -20.48 -3.68
CA LEU A 150 -2.72 -19.79 -4.93
C LEU A 150 -2.01 -20.68 -5.98
N ALA A 151 -1.21 -21.64 -5.52
CA ALA A 151 -0.53 -22.58 -6.41
C ALA A 151 -1.48 -23.56 -7.15
N ALA A 152 -2.78 -23.58 -6.81
CA ALA A 152 -3.80 -24.39 -7.48
C ALA A 152 -4.58 -23.61 -8.56
N LEU A 153 -4.20 -22.36 -8.85
CA LEU A 153 -4.88 -21.53 -9.86
C LEU A 153 -4.97 -22.22 -11.24
N ARG A 154 -6.04 -21.91 -12.00
CA ARG A 154 -6.43 -22.57 -13.25
C ARG A 154 -6.42 -21.66 -14.47
N CYS A 155 -6.48 -20.33 -14.28
CA CYS A 155 -6.32 -19.39 -15.39
C CYS A 155 -5.01 -19.70 -16.10
N ARG A 156 -5.09 -20.01 -17.39
CA ARG A 156 -3.96 -20.56 -18.16
C ARG A 156 -3.47 -19.64 -19.24
N ALA A 157 -2.20 -19.77 -19.58
CA ALA A 157 -1.60 -19.21 -20.78
C ALA A 157 -1.00 -20.36 -21.61
N VAL A 158 -1.34 -20.39 -22.90
CA VAL A 158 -0.84 -21.39 -23.85
C VAL A 158 -0.03 -20.67 -24.90
N ASP A 159 1.16 -21.17 -25.21
CA ASP A 159 2.00 -20.64 -26.30
C ASP A 159 1.21 -20.73 -27.63
N ASP A 160 1.13 -19.63 -28.37
CA ASP A 160 0.35 -19.53 -29.59
C ASP A 160 1.11 -20.02 -30.85
N GLY A 161 2.38 -20.45 -30.67
CA GLY A 161 3.27 -20.87 -31.74
C GLY A 161 3.74 -19.73 -32.66
N ALA A 162 3.33 -18.49 -32.40
CA ALA A 162 3.65 -17.29 -33.16
C ALA A 162 4.48 -16.26 -32.40
N GLY A 163 4.98 -16.63 -31.22
CA GLY A 163 5.82 -15.79 -30.37
C GLY A 163 5.07 -15.06 -29.26
N GLY A 164 3.88 -15.52 -28.92
CA GLY A 164 3.05 -15.01 -27.84
C GLY A 164 2.34 -16.11 -27.07
N PHE A 165 1.35 -15.69 -26.27
CA PHE A 165 0.52 -16.57 -25.46
C PHE A 165 -0.95 -16.20 -25.59
N VAL A 166 -1.83 -17.18 -25.44
CA VAL A 166 -3.28 -16.98 -25.34
C VAL A 166 -3.71 -17.27 -23.91
N LEU A 167 -4.29 -16.28 -23.25
CA LEU A 167 -4.76 -16.37 -21.88
C LEU A 167 -6.25 -16.66 -21.82
N ASN A 168 -6.63 -17.62 -20.96
CA ASN A 168 -8.01 -17.98 -20.70
C ASN A 168 -8.24 -18.24 -19.21
N GLY A 169 -9.29 -17.65 -18.63
CA GLY A 169 -9.71 -17.87 -17.26
C GLY A 169 -10.30 -16.65 -16.57
N GLN A 170 -10.43 -16.74 -15.25
CA GLN A 170 -11.04 -15.71 -14.42
C GLN A 170 -10.15 -15.40 -13.22
N LYS A 171 -10.05 -14.11 -12.89
CA LYS A 171 -9.45 -13.61 -11.67
C LYS A 171 -10.50 -12.87 -10.84
N ILE A 172 -10.29 -12.80 -9.52
CA ILE A 172 -11.21 -12.13 -8.59
C ILE A 172 -10.46 -11.35 -7.54
N TRP A 173 -11.12 -10.38 -6.94
CA TRP A 173 -10.58 -9.51 -5.89
C TRP A 173 -9.42 -8.63 -6.37
N THR A 174 -9.41 -8.28 -7.66
CA THR A 174 -8.40 -7.41 -8.25
C THR A 174 -8.61 -5.98 -7.76
N SER A 175 -7.71 -5.50 -6.89
CA SER A 175 -7.76 -4.13 -6.37
C SER A 175 -7.59 -3.12 -7.49
N GLN A 176 -8.42 -2.07 -7.46
CA GLN A 176 -8.50 -1.01 -8.47
C GLN A 176 -8.73 -1.55 -9.91
N GLY A 177 -9.21 -2.80 -10.02
CA GLY A 177 -9.45 -3.45 -11.30
C GLY A 177 -10.35 -2.68 -12.26
N PRO A 178 -11.44 -2.03 -11.80
CA PRO A 178 -12.33 -1.27 -12.68
C PRO A 178 -11.66 -0.12 -13.45
N THR A 179 -10.58 0.41 -12.90
CA THR A 179 -9.87 1.60 -13.42
C THR A 179 -8.44 1.30 -13.84
N ALA A 180 -7.96 0.06 -13.62
CA ALA A 180 -6.61 -0.33 -13.97
C ALA A 180 -6.34 -0.20 -15.48
N THR A 181 -5.18 0.32 -15.83
CA THR A 181 -4.71 0.37 -17.22
C THR A 181 -4.06 -0.94 -17.66
N ARG A 182 -3.54 -1.70 -16.68
CA ARG A 182 -2.89 -3.00 -16.89
C ARG A 182 -3.14 -3.94 -15.72
N PHE A 183 -2.98 -5.24 -16.01
CA PHE A 183 -3.02 -6.30 -15.01
C PHE A 183 -1.70 -7.05 -14.95
N LEU A 184 -1.12 -7.14 -13.75
CA LEU A 184 -0.06 -8.10 -13.48
C LEU A 184 -0.75 -9.43 -13.14
N ALA A 185 -0.78 -10.34 -14.11
CA ALA A 185 -1.55 -11.57 -14.04
C ALA A 185 -0.65 -12.78 -13.81
N LEU A 186 -0.93 -13.54 -12.73
CA LEU A 186 -0.32 -14.84 -12.48
C LEU A 186 -1.20 -15.93 -13.10
N VAL A 187 -0.64 -16.71 -14.01
CA VAL A 187 -1.37 -17.72 -14.79
C VAL A 187 -0.60 -19.02 -14.87
N ARG A 188 -1.28 -20.10 -15.26
CA ARG A 188 -0.68 -21.42 -15.44
C ARG A 188 -0.19 -21.61 -16.86
N THR A 189 1.09 -21.89 -16.98
CA THR A 189 1.75 -22.30 -18.24
C THR A 189 2.08 -23.80 -18.24
N GLY A 190 2.31 -24.39 -17.06
CA GLY A 190 2.52 -25.82 -16.88
C GLY A 190 1.25 -26.62 -16.62
N THR A 191 1.42 -27.90 -16.22
CA THR A 191 0.30 -28.77 -15.84
C THR A 191 -0.22 -28.43 -14.43
N PRO A 192 -1.44 -28.86 -14.05
CA PRO A 192 -1.96 -28.69 -12.70
C PRO A 192 -1.04 -29.30 -11.61
N GLU A 193 -0.40 -30.43 -11.92
CA GLU A 193 0.48 -31.17 -11.01
C GLU A 193 1.80 -30.44 -10.75
N SER A 194 2.23 -29.56 -11.66
CA SER A 194 3.43 -28.74 -11.48
C SER A 194 3.28 -27.71 -10.36
N ARG A 195 2.01 -27.42 -9.93
CA ARG A 195 1.72 -26.48 -8.84
C ARG A 195 2.41 -25.14 -9.09
N HIS A 196 3.18 -24.66 -8.12
CA HIS A 196 3.90 -23.38 -8.21
C HIS A 196 5.01 -23.35 -9.28
N ARG A 197 5.50 -24.50 -9.76
CA ARG A 197 6.55 -24.60 -10.79
C ARG A 197 6.05 -24.50 -12.22
N GLY A 198 4.75 -24.38 -12.43
CA GLY A 198 4.16 -24.21 -13.75
C GLY A 198 3.33 -22.94 -13.82
N LEU A 199 3.82 -21.87 -13.21
CA LEU A 199 3.16 -20.57 -13.17
C LEU A 199 4.06 -19.52 -13.84
N SER A 200 3.45 -18.63 -14.61
CA SER A 200 4.11 -17.49 -15.23
C SER A 200 3.37 -16.20 -14.92
N THR A 201 4.07 -15.09 -15.01
CA THR A 201 3.51 -13.77 -14.72
C THR A 201 3.56 -12.90 -15.97
N PHE A 202 2.44 -12.29 -16.35
CA PHE A 202 2.32 -11.42 -17.52
C PHE A 202 1.80 -10.03 -17.13
N LEU A 203 2.26 -9.01 -17.86
CA LEU A 203 1.67 -7.69 -17.85
C LEU A 203 0.67 -7.59 -19.01
N VAL A 204 -0.62 -7.57 -18.70
CA VAL A 204 -1.72 -7.59 -19.68
C VAL A 204 -2.36 -6.20 -19.73
N ASP A 205 -2.53 -5.65 -20.95
CA ASP A 205 -3.23 -4.38 -21.13
C ASP A 205 -4.73 -4.58 -20.84
N ALA A 206 -5.34 -3.71 -20.05
CA ALA A 206 -6.73 -3.88 -19.62
C ALA A 206 -7.75 -3.71 -20.76
N ASP A 207 -7.36 -3.01 -21.83
CA ASP A 207 -8.14 -2.80 -23.05
C ASP A 207 -7.90 -3.85 -24.13
N SER A 208 -7.09 -4.90 -23.84
CA SER A 208 -6.85 -5.98 -24.79
C SER A 208 -8.14 -6.68 -25.19
N PRO A 209 -8.33 -7.01 -26.48
CA PRO A 209 -9.48 -7.81 -26.91
C PRO A 209 -9.60 -9.10 -26.09
N GLY A 210 -10.79 -9.40 -25.59
CA GLY A 210 -11.07 -10.57 -24.75
C GLY A 210 -10.93 -10.31 -23.24
N VAL A 211 -10.43 -9.16 -22.80
CA VAL A 211 -10.44 -8.77 -21.40
C VAL A 211 -11.81 -8.18 -21.04
N THR A 212 -12.42 -8.70 -19.98
CA THR A 212 -13.65 -8.14 -19.42
C THR A 212 -13.47 -7.91 -17.91
N VAL A 213 -13.75 -6.69 -17.46
CA VAL A 213 -13.66 -6.30 -16.05
C VAL A 213 -15.06 -6.09 -15.50
N ARG A 214 -15.39 -6.76 -14.37
CA ARG A 214 -16.67 -6.61 -13.68
C ARG A 214 -16.44 -6.09 -12.26
N PRO A 215 -16.85 -4.85 -11.95
CA PRO A 215 -16.73 -4.31 -10.62
C PRO A 215 -17.51 -5.12 -9.59
N ILE A 216 -16.94 -5.34 -8.42
CA ILE A 216 -17.58 -6.00 -7.28
C ILE A 216 -18.12 -4.92 -6.34
N ALA A 217 -19.43 -4.94 -6.07
CA ALA A 217 -20.03 -4.05 -5.09
C ALA A 217 -19.66 -4.51 -3.68
N LEU A 218 -18.91 -3.69 -2.96
CA LEU A 218 -18.51 -3.95 -1.57
C LEU A 218 -19.62 -3.52 -0.59
N ALA A 219 -19.54 -4.00 0.65
CA ALA A 219 -20.46 -3.60 1.72
C ALA A 219 -20.42 -2.08 2.02
N SER A 220 -19.32 -1.41 1.67
CA SER A 220 -19.16 0.05 1.72
C SER A 220 -19.99 0.80 0.67
N GLY A 221 -20.51 0.12 -0.36
CA GLY A 221 -21.07 0.72 -1.56
C GLY A 221 -20.03 1.03 -2.65
N ARG A 222 -18.73 1.01 -2.32
CA ARG A 222 -17.64 1.24 -3.27
C ARG A 222 -17.44 0.06 -4.22
N ARG A 223 -16.79 0.30 -5.36
CA ARG A 223 -16.51 -0.67 -6.42
C ARG A 223 -15.03 -0.71 -6.79
N GLU A 224 -14.17 -0.75 -5.80
CA GLU A 224 -12.72 -0.71 -5.96
C GLU A 224 -12.09 -2.09 -6.26
N LEU A 225 -12.86 -3.17 -6.16
CA LEU A 225 -12.42 -4.52 -6.51
C LEU A 225 -13.17 -5.01 -7.75
N ALA A 226 -12.54 -5.92 -8.50
CA ALA A 226 -13.14 -6.51 -9.71
C ALA A 226 -12.90 -8.01 -9.84
N GLU A 227 -13.81 -8.64 -10.61
CA GLU A 227 -13.52 -9.85 -11.38
C GLU A 227 -12.92 -9.44 -12.71
N VAL A 228 -11.91 -10.17 -13.17
CA VAL A 228 -11.27 -9.98 -14.48
C VAL A 228 -11.34 -11.30 -15.23
N PHE A 229 -11.92 -11.27 -16.42
CA PHE A 229 -12.04 -12.42 -17.31
C PHE A 229 -11.10 -12.26 -18.49
N PHE A 230 -10.42 -13.34 -18.84
CA PHE A 230 -9.61 -13.48 -20.03
C PHE A 230 -10.25 -14.52 -20.95
N ASP A 231 -10.65 -14.11 -22.13
CA ASP A 231 -11.28 -14.96 -23.16
C ASP A 231 -10.48 -14.83 -24.46
N ASP A 232 -9.63 -15.81 -24.71
CA ASP A 232 -8.68 -15.85 -25.82
C ASP A 232 -7.80 -14.59 -25.94
N VAL A 233 -7.37 -14.01 -24.81
CA VAL A 233 -6.55 -12.80 -24.77
C VAL A 233 -5.14 -13.11 -25.25
N ARG A 234 -4.75 -12.47 -26.36
CA ARG A 234 -3.39 -12.61 -26.91
C ARG A 234 -2.43 -11.67 -26.19
N VAL A 235 -1.36 -12.23 -25.66
CA VAL A 235 -0.30 -11.48 -24.95
C VAL A 235 1.05 -11.80 -25.59
N PRO A 236 1.75 -10.79 -26.14
CA PRO A 236 3.08 -10.97 -26.71
C PRO A 236 4.09 -11.46 -25.67
N ARG A 237 5.13 -12.20 -26.10
CA ARG A 237 6.16 -12.75 -25.19
C ARG A 237 6.91 -11.67 -24.42
N GLU A 238 7.11 -10.50 -25.00
CA GLU A 238 7.76 -9.36 -24.34
C GLU A 238 6.96 -8.78 -23.15
N ARG A 239 5.76 -9.26 -22.93
CA ARG A 239 4.94 -8.93 -21.76
C ARG A 239 5.11 -9.93 -20.61
N LEU A 240 5.93 -10.96 -20.78
CA LEU A 240 6.27 -11.90 -19.72
C LEU A 240 7.17 -11.20 -18.69
N ILE A 241 6.90 -11.42 -17.42
CA ILE A 241 7.71 -10.93 -16.31
C ILE A 241 8.45 -12.13 -15.72
N GLY A 242 9.76 -12.16 -15.88
CA GLY A 242 10.60 -13.32 -15.64
C GLY A 242 10.54 -14.34 -16.78
N ASP A 243 10.91 -15.57 -16.50
CA ASP A 243 10.85 -16.67 -17.47
C ASP A 243 9.55 -17.47 -17.36
N VAL A 244 9.26 -18.26 -18.41
CA VAL A 244 8.12 -19.20 -18.40
C VAL A 244 8.29 -20.18 -17.25
N ASP A 245 7.21 -20.43 -16.50
CA ASP A 245 7.16 -21.29 -15.32
C ASP A 245 7.91 -20.75 -14.08
N GLU A 246 8.45 -19.53 -14.11
CA GLU A 246 9.11 -18.87 -12.99
C GLU A 246 8.24 -17.78 -12.28
N GLY A 247 6.98 -17.65 -12.66
CA GLY A 247 6.08 -16.65 -12.07
C GLY A 247 5.95 -16.73 -10.55
N TRP A 248 6.18 -17.91 -9.95
CA TRP A 248 6.18 -18.03 -8.49
C TRP A 248 7.34 -17.27 -7.83
N ALA A 249 8.51 -17.23 -8.45
CA ALA A 249 9.65 -16.46 -7.96
C ALA A 249 9.35 -14.95 -8.02
N VAL A 250 8.68 -14.49 -9.09
CA VAL A 250 8.20 -13.11 -9.23
C VAL A 250 7.24 -12.75 -8.09
N VAL A 251 6.23 -13.61 -7.83
CA VAL A 251 5.26 -13.41 -6.75
C VAL A 251 5.93 -13.40 -5.38
N MET A 252 6.86 -14.31 -5.10
CA MET A 252 7.57 -14.34 -3.82
C MET A 252 8.44 -13.10 -3.60
N HIS A 253 9.01 -12.54 -4.65
CA HIS A 253 9.73 -11.27 -4.58
C HIS A 253 8.78 -10.11 -4.29
N LEU A 254 7.67 -10.01 -5.03
CA LEU A 254 6.62 -9.01 -4.83
C LEU A 254 6.07 -9.02 -3.40
N MET A 255 5.80 -10.22 -2.85
CA MET A 255 5.25 -10.37 -1.50
C MET A 255 6.16 -9.81 -0.39
N GLN A 256 7.47 -9.68 -0.62
CA GLN A 256 8.38 -9.06 0.35
C GLN A 256 8.11 -7.55 0.46
N TYR A 257 7.78 -6.90 -0.65
CA TYR A 257 7.44 -5.48 -0.68
C TYR A 257 6.02 -5.24 -0.19
N GLU A 258 5.06 -6.08 -0.57
CA GLU A 258 3.69 -6.02 -0.06
C GLU A 258 3.63 -6.14 1.47
N ARG A 259 4.42 -7.02 2.05
CA ARG A 259 4.45 -7.22 3.50
C ARG A 259 5.42 -6.29 4.22
N GLY A 260 6.49 -5.85 3.55
CA GLY A 260 7.52 -4.98 4.09
C GLY A 260 7.23 -3.50 3.88
N MET A 261 7.46 -2.97 2.67
CA MET A 261 7.31 -1.53 2.38
C MET A 261 5.87 -1.05 2.53
N TYR A 262 4.91 -1.75 1.90
CA TYR A 262 3.49 -1.41 2.05
C TYR A 262 3.05 -1.51 3.52
N GLY A 263 3.45 -2.59 4.23
CA GLY A 263 3.16 -2.72 5.66
C GLY A 263 3.76 -1.60 6.51
N TYR A 264 4.98 -1.17 6.21
CA TYR A 264 5.62 -0.03 6.88
C TYR A 264 4.87 1.28 6.65
N ALA A 265 4.53 1.57 5.40
CA ALA A 265 3.80 2.78 5.02
C ALA A 265 2.40 2.80 5.64
N THR A 266 1.70 1.66 5.66
CA THR A 266 0.41 1.50 6.34
C THR A 266 0.50 1.80 7.83
N LEU A 267 1.51 1.27 8.52
CA LEU A 267 1.73 1.53 9.95
C LEU A 267 2.12 2.99 10.23
N THR A 268 2.86 3.62 9.32
CA THR A 268 3.19 5.04 9.39
C THR A 268 1.94 5.91 9.30
N THR A 269 1.06 5.66 8.35
CA THR A 269 -0.24 6.32 8.22
C THR A 269 -1.12 6.07 9.46
N ALA A 270 -1.12 4.84 9.97
CA ALA A 270 -1.85 4.46 11.18
C ALA A 270 -1.44 5.24 12.42
N LEU A 271 -0.14 5.54 12.60
CA LEU A 271 0.34 6.38 13.69
C LEU A 271 -0.14 7.82 13.58
N THR A 272 -0.24 8.35 12.37
CA THR A 272 -0.80 9.68 12.12
C THR A 272 -2.29 9.72 12.45
N GLU A 273 -3.05 8.70 12.04
CA GLU A 273 -4.47 8.54 12.38
C GLU A 273 -4.69 8.44 13.89
N LEU A 274 -3.84 7.70 14.60
CA LEU A 274 -3.87 7.64 16.07
C LEU A 274 -3.54 8.97 16.72
N SER A 275 -2.59 9.73 16.19
CA SER A 275 -2.27 11.05 16.72
C SER A 275 -3.46 12.00 16.59
N TRP A 276 -4.11 11.99 15.43
CA TRP A 276 -5.33 12.73 15.20
C TRP A 276 -6.47 12.28 16.14
N LEU A 277 -6.71 10.98 16.28
CA LEU A 277 -7.74 10.43 17.16
C LEU A 277 -7.49 10.80 18.63
N ARG A 278 -6.22 10.84 19.07
CA ARG A 278 -5.83 11.31 20.39
C ARG A 278 -6.30 12.75 20.64
N ASP A 279 -6.06 13.62 19.68
CA ASP A 279 -6.40 15.05 19.80
C ASP A 279 -7.92 15.26 19.80
N GLU A 280 -8.66 14.50 18.99
CA GLU A 280 -10.12 14.45 19.01
C GLU A 280 -10.67 13.95 20.35
N MET A 281 -10.12 12.86 20.87
CA MET A 281 -10.48 12.30 22.18
C MET A 281 -10.17 13.27 23.33
N ALA A 282 -9.13 14.07 23.21
CA ALA A 282 -8.79 15.11 24.21
C ALA A 282 -9.76 16.29 24.15
N ALA A 283 -10.13 16.73 22.94
CA ALA A 283 -11.02 17.87 22.74
C ALA A 283 -12.48 17.60 23.20
N HIS A 284 -12.99 16.41 22.96
CA HIS A 284 -14.40 16.06 23.24
C HIS A 284 -14.59 15.25 24.52
N GLY A 285 -13.50 14.88 25.19
CA GLY A 285 -13.55 13.97 26.33
C GLY A 285 -13.79 12.53 25.88
N SER A 286 -13.27 11.57 26.60
CA SER A 286 -13.42 10.15 26.24
C SER A 286 -13.53 9.28 27.47
N PRO A 287 -14.35 8.20 27.42
CA PRO A 287 -14.41 7.21 28.49
C PRO A 287 -13.05 6.59 28.77
N PHE A 288 -12.81 6.23 30.05
CA PHE A 288 -11.55 5.57 30.43
C PHE A 288 -11.25 4.31 29.62
N ALA A 289 -12.27 3.53 29.29
CA ALA A 289 -12.12 2.31 28.47
C ALA A 289 -11.57 2.62 27.05
N ALA A 290 -12.06 3.68 26.40
CA ALA A 290 -11.56 4.11 25.10
C ALA A 290 -10.10 4.59 25.18
N ARG A 291 -9.75 5.38 26.20
CA ARG A 291 -8.35 5.84 26.42
C ARG A 291 -7.41 4.67 26.67
N ARG A 292 -7.83 3.67 27.47
CA ARG A 292 -7.04 2.46 27.71
C ARG A 292 -6.83 1.67 26.40
N ARG A 293 -7.88 1.48 25.62
CA ARG A 293 -7.81 0.79 24.33
C ARG A 293 -6.91 1.53 23.34
N PHE A 294 -7.02 2.86 23.26
CA PHE A 294 -6.12 3.72 22.49
C PHE A 294 -4.66 3.46 22.85
N ALA A 295 -4.30 3.52 24.15
CA ALA A 295 -2.93 3.32 24.59
C ALA A 295 -2.39 1.92 24.20
N GLN A 296 -3.20 0.88 24.32
CA GLN A 296 -2.82 -0.49 23.92
C GLN A 296 -2.55 -0.59 22.41
N ILE A 297 -3.42 0.01 21.59
CA ILE A 297 -3.27 0.03 20.12
C ILE A 297 -2.04 0.85 19.74
N TYR A 298 -1.85 2.04 20.33
CA TYR A 298 -0.71 2.90 20.06
C TYR A 298 0.62 2.19 20.29
N ILE A 299 0.77 1.51 21.44
CA ILE A 299 1.98 0.74 21.76
C ILE A 299 2.18 -0.40 20.74
N ALA A 300 1.12 -1.11 20.39
CA ALA A 300 1.20 -2.22 19.42
C ALA A 300 1.61 -1.73 18.03
N VAL A 301 1.06 -0.60 17.57
CA VAL A 301 1.40 -0.01 16.24
C VAL A 301 2.83 0.51 16.24
N GLN A 302 3.30 1.16 17.28
CA GLN A 302 4.70 1.60 17.43
C GLN A 302 5.68 0.41 17.35
N ALA A 303 5.39 -0.66 18.07
CA ALA A 303 6.21 -1.87 18.02
C ALA A 303 6.20 -2.53 16.63
N ALA A 304 5.03 -2.58 15.99
CA ALA A 304 4.89 -3.11 14.64
C ALA A 304 5.66 -2.27 13.61
N GLN A 305 5.59 -0.94 13.68
CA GLN A 305 6.34 -0.05 12.79
C GLN A 305 7.85 -0.20 12.99
N ALA A 306 8.33 -0.23 14.23
CA ALA A 306 9.75 -0.46 14.52
C ALA A 306 10.24 -1.79 13.94
N ARG A 307 9.42 -2.84 13.99
CA ARG A 307 9.70 -4.13 13.36
C ARG A 307 9.71 -4.03 11.83
N ALA A 308 8.70 -3.42 11.20
CA ALA A 308 8.63 -3.24 9.76
C ALA A 308 9.79 -2.39 9.22
N ALA A 309 10.28 -1.39 9.98
CA ALA A 309 11.48 -0.63 9.63
C ALA A 309 12.73 -1.51 9.47
N THR A 310 12.83 -2.62 10.21
CA THR A 310 13.94 -3.58 10.02
C THR A 310 13.83 -4.32 8.70
N THR A 311 12.61 -4.60 8.25
CA THR A 311 12.32 -5.22 6.95
C THR A 311 12.66 -4.25 5.81
N VAL A 312 12.25 -2.97 5.91
CA VAL A 312 12.60 -1.94 4.93
C VAL A 312 14.12 -1.78 4.79
N ARG A 313 14.85 -1.76 5.90
CA ARG A 313 16.33 -1.73 5.87
C ARG A 313 16.92 -2.96 5.18
N ALA A 314 16.35 -4.15 5.45
CA ALA A 314 16.82 -5.37 4.80
C ALA A 314 16.60 -5.32 3.28
N LEU A 315 15.45 -4.78 2.82
CA LEU A 315 15.17 -4.57 1.39
C LEU A 315 16.16 -3.56 0.79
N ALA A 316 16.39 -2.43 1.47
CA ALA A 316 17.36 -1.40 1.04
C ALA A 316 18.80 -1.90 0.94
N ASP A 317 19.15 -2.89 1.75
CA ASP A 317 20.45 -3.60 1.69
C ASP A 317 20.47 -4.68 0.60
N GLY A 318 19.42 -4.83 -0.22
CA GLY A 318 19.28 -5.88 -1.23
C GLY A 318 19.10 -7.29 -0.65
N ARG A 319 18.79 -7.42 0.63
CA ARG A 319 18.63 -8.73 1.31
C ARG A 319 17.23 -9.29 1.10
N THR A 320 17.14 -10.59 0.89
CA THR A 320 15.87 -11.32 0.85
C THR A 320 15.30 -11.42 2.27
N VAL A 321 14.07 -10.94 2.47
CA VAL A 321 13.39 -10.96 3.77
C VAL A 321 12.74 -12.32 4.05
N GLY A 322 12.22 -12.96 3.01
CA GLY A 322 11.59 -14.28 3.08
C GLY A 322 10.45 -14.36 4.11
N PRO A 323 10.38 -15.47 4.88
CA PRO A 323 9.31 -15.73 5.85
C PRO A 323 9.16 -14.67 6.96
N ASN A 324 10.21 -13.88 7.22
CA ASN A 324 10.15 -12.79 8.20
C ASN A 324 9.08 -11.74 7.87
N SER A 325 8.80 -11.50 6.57
CA SER A 325 7.74 -10.59 6.14
C SER A 325 6.33 -11.05 6.55
N SER A 326 6.15 -12.34 6.85
CA SER A 326 4.87 -12.87 7.39
C SER A 326 4.54 -12.32 8.78
N VAL A 327 5.57 -12.01 9.58
CA VAL A 327 5.39 -11.36 10.90
C VAL A 327 4.87 -9.94 10.70
N ASP A 328 5.45 -9.19 9.76
CA ASP A 328 5.00 -7.82 9.44
C ASP A 328 3.54 -7.84 8.99
N LYS A 329 3.16 -8.80 8.12
CA LYS A 329 1.78 -8.95 7.64
C LYS A 329 0.78 -9.17 8.77
N LEU A 330 1.07 -10.03 9.73
CA LEU A 330 0.20 -10.25 10.88
C LEU A 330 0.03 -8.98 11.74
N LEU A 331 1.13 -8.25 11.95
CA LEU A 331 1.13 -7.06 12.79
C LEU A 331 0.36 -5.90 12.16
N PHE A 332 0.65 -5.57 10.89
CA PHE A 332 -0.03 -4.43 10.28
C PHE A 332 -1.51 -4.71 10.01
N SER A 333 -1.89 -5.91 9.59
CA SER A 333 -3.29 -6.27 9.36
C SER A 333 -4.14 -6.16 10.64
N LYS A 334 -3.55 -6.56 11.77
CA LYS A 334 -4.20 -6.41 13.08
C LYS A 334 -4.30 -4.93 13.46
N ALA A 335 -3.23 -4.16 13.25
CA ALA A 335 -3.19 -2.73 13.54
C ALA A 335 -4.29 -1.97 12.76
N GLU A 336 -4.41 -2.20 11.46
CA GLU A 336 -5.45 -1.58 10.63
C GLU A 336 -6.86 -1.84 11.16
N ARG A 337 -7.17 -3.08 11.53
CA ARG A 337 -8.47 -3.43 12.10
C ARG A 337 -8.72 -2.76 13.43
N ASP A 338 -7.75 -2.87 14.36
CA ASP A 338 -7.90 -2.36 15.72
C ASP A 338 -8.10 -0.83 15.74
N ILE A 339 -7.37 -0.10 14.87
CA ILE A 339 -7.48 1.35 14.75
C ILE A 339 -8.85 1.74 14.18
N ASN A 340 -9.27 1.12 13.09
CA ASN A 340 -10.56 1.44 12.48
C ASN A 340 -11.72 1.07 13.39
N ASP A 341 -11.63 -0.01 14.18
CA ASP A 341 -12.61 -0.34 15.20
C ASP A 341 -12.64 0.72 16.32
N LEU A 342 -11.46 1.24 16.72
CA LEU A 342 -11.40 2.30 17.73
C LEU A 342 -11.98 3.62 17.20
N ILE A 343 -11.69 3.99 15.96
CA ILE A 343 -12.26 5.18 15.31
C ILE A 343 -13.79 5.09 15.27
N MET A 344 -14.34 3.94 14.87
CA MET A 344 -15.79 3.72 14.85
C MET A 344 -16.40 3.80 16.26
N ASP A 345 -15.73 3.28 17.30
CA ASP A 345 -16.22 3.35 18.67
C ASP A 345 -16.21 4.79 19.21
N VAL A 346 -15.14 5.54 18.95
CA VAL A 346 -14.99 6.94 19.41
C VAL A 346 -15.97 7.86 18.69
N ARG A 347 -16.17 7.64 17.39
CA ARG A 347 -17.07 8.44 16.54
C ARG A 347 -18.50 7.89 16.45
N ARG A 348 -18.88 6.96 17.30
CA ARG A 348 -20.16 6.25 17.22
C ARG A 348 -21.35 7.19 17.06
N ASP A 349 -21.41 8.25 17.87
CA ASP A 349 -22.55 9.19 17.85
C ASP A 349 -22.61 9.96 16.52
N TRP A 350 -21.47 10.28 15.93
CA TRP A 350 -21.40 10.90 14.61
C TRP A 350 -21.80 9.92 13.50
N MET A 351 -21.37 8.67 13.64
CA MET A 351 -21.70 7.60 12.67
C MET A 351 -23.19 7.24 12.65
N ILE A 352 -23.89 7.40 13.76
CA ILE A 352 -25.33 7.11 13.88
C ILE A 352 -26.18 8.34 13.54
N GLY A 353 -25.79 9.52 14.07
CA GLY A 353 -26.60 10.74 13.98
C GLY A 353 -26.33 11.61 12.74
N GLY A 354 -25.32 11.29 11.95
CA GLY A 354 -24.87 12.12 10.82
C GLY A 354 -24.24 13.45 11.31
N VAL A 355 -23.94 14.35 10.35
CA VAL A 355 -23.25 15.63 10.61
C VAL A 355 -24.05 16.57 11.52
N ALA A 356 -25.37 16.46 11.57
CA ALA A 356 -26.23 17.29 12.42
C ALA A 356 -25.96 17.12 13.93
N ALA A 357 -25.51 15.93 14.37
CA ALA A 357 -25.15 15.69 15.78
C ALA A 357 -23.81 16.33 16.16
N ALA A 358 -22.90 16.51 15.21
CA ALA A 358 -21.58 17.11 15.44
C ALA A 358 -21.66 18.64 15.63
N THR A 359 -22.59 19.31 14.95
CA THR A 359 -22.76 20.77 15.05
C THR A 359 -23.46 21.23 16.34
N THR A 360 -24.21 20.37 17.01
CA THR A 360 -24.90 20.71 18.28
C THR A 360 -24.01 20.58 19.52
N SER A 361 -22.89 19.84 19.45
CA SER A 361 -21.96 19.71 20.59
C SER A 361 -20.90 20.80 20.65
N SER A 362 -20.72 21.61 19.61
CA SER A 362 -19.69 22.66 19.54
C SER A 362 -20.12 24.04 20.08
N THR A 363 -21.36 24.20 20.56
CA THR A 363 -21.86 25.48 21.10
C THR A 363 -21.68 25.67 22.60
N GLY A 364 -20.83 24.91 23.25
CA GLY A 364 -20.56 25.04 24.67
C GLY A 364 -19.09 25.02 25.04
N VAL A 365 -18.55 26.21 25.33
CA VAL A 365 -17.25 26.50 26.00
C VAL A 365 -16.12 26.92 25.05
N ALA A 366 -16.10 28.19 24.70
CA ALA A 366 -14.87 28.91 24.46
C ALA A 366 -14.25 29.30 25.82
N ALA A 367 -13.25 28.55 26.27
CA ALA A 367 -12.35 28.98 27.37
C ALA A 367 -10.96 29.18 26.76
N ALA A 368 -10.59 30.46 26.58
CA ALA A 368 -9.25 30.87 26.26
C ALA A 368 -8.32 30.55 27.41
N THR A 369 -7.35 29.63 27.18
CA THR A 369 -6.14 29.56 28.01
C THR A 369 -4.93 29.79 27.11
N THR A 370 -4.35 30.98 27.24
CA THR A 370 -3.04 31.33 26.71
C THR A 370 -1.98 30.52 27.43
N SER A 371 -1.28 29.61 26.76
CA SER A 371 -0.02 29.04 27.21
C SER A 371 1.11 29.46 26.29
N SER A 372 2.08 30.13 26.92
CA SER A 372 3.31 30.64 26.33
C SER A 372 4.34 29.53 26.11
N THR A 373 4.22 28.75 25.03
CA THR A 373 5.32 27.97 24.46
C THR A 373 5.11 27.97 22.96
N GLY A 374 6.06 28.58 22.23
CA GLY A 374 5.98 28.88 20.81
C GLY A 374 6.04 27.67 19.88
N VAL A 375 5.13 26.72 20.07
CA VAL A 375 4.75 25.72 19.08
C VAL A 375 3.38 26.14 18.59
N ALA A 376 3.29 26.46 17.31
CA ALA A 376 2.00 26.72 16.67
C ALA A 376 1.04 25.58 17.05
N PRO A 377 -0.19 25.88 17.49
CA PRO A 377 -1.16 24.84 17.75
C PRO A 377 -1.32 24.04 16.48
N ALA A 378 -1.22 22.70 16.62
CA ALA A 378 -1.61 21.79 15.56
C ALA A 378 -2.97 22.28 15.05
N THR A 379 -3.02 22.64 13.76
CA THR A 379 -4.23 23.06 13.11
C THR A 379 -5.29 22.02 13.45
N THR A 380 -6.23 22.40 14.30
CA THR A 380 -7.47 21.68 14.46
C THR A 380 -7.90 21.30 13.07
N PHE A 381 -8.12 20.02 12.79
CA PHE A 381 -8.99 19.64 11.68
C PHE A 381 -10.28 20.42 11.96
N SER A 382 -10.31 21.60 11.41
CA SER A 382 -11.52 22.32 11.29
C SER A 382 -12.45 21.35 10.58
N THR A 383 -13.50 20.93 11.24
CA THR A 383 -14.77 20.75 10.58
C THR A 383 -15.02 22.11 9.97
N GLY A 384 -14.28 22.42 8.88
CA GLY A 384 -14.40 23.64 8.13
C GLY A 384 -15.84 23.64 7.63
N VAL A 385 -16.59 24.54 8.18
CA VAL A 385 -17.92 24.91 7.74
C VAL A 385 -17.77 25.35 6.28
N GLY A 386 -17.87 24.39 5.36
CA GLY A 386 -17.68 24.59 3.92
C GLY A 386 -17.55 23.31 3.10
N GLY A 387 -17.12 22.19 3.68
CA GLY A 387 -17.10 20.87 3.04
C GLY A 387 -18.18 20.00 3.65
N ASP A 388 -18.86 19.22 2.83
CA ASP A 388 -19.88 18.26 3.25
C ASP A 388 -19.23 17.18 4.15
N GLY A 389 -19.32 17.36 5.48
CA GLY A 389 -18.80 16.41 6.46
C GLY A 389 -19.36 14.99 6.31
N SER A 390 -20.39 14.81 5.47
CA SER A 390 -20.93 13.49 5.11
C SER A 390 -19.90 12.66 4.34
N LYS A 391 -19.12 13.26 3.43
CA LYS A 391 -18.11 12.56 2.61
C LYS A 391 -16.95 12.01 3.44
N GLU A 392 -16.49 12.75 4.45
CA GLU A 392 -15.49 12.27 5.40
C GLU A 392 -15.99 11.05 6.19
N LEU A 393 -17.25 11.11 6.67
CA LEU A 393 -17.87 10.00 7.39
C LEU A 393 -18.04 8.77 6.50
N ASP A 394 -18.46 8.96 5.25
CA ASP A 394 -18.61 7.86 4.29
C ASP A 394 -17.25 7.25 3.92
N ALA A 395 -16.20 8.05 3.75
CA ALA A 395 -14.84 7.56 3.57
C ALA A 395 -14.35 6.76 4.80
N THR A 396 -14.65 7.22 6.02
CA THR A 396 -14.32 6.51 7.27
C THR A 396 -15.05 5.17 7.36
N ARG A 397 -16.35 5.13 7.02
CA ARG A 397 -17.14 3.89 6.96
C ARG A 397 -16.60 2.93 5.88
N ALA A 398 -16.28 3.44 4.70
CA ALA A 398 -15.73 2.65 3.60
C ALA A 398 -14.40 2.01 4.02
N LYS A 399 -13.50 2.77 4.64
CA LYS A 399 -12.23 2.27 5.16
C LYS A 399 -12.45 1.20 6.24
N TRP A 400 -13.37 1.39 7.17
CA TRP A 400 -13.71 0.37 8.17
C TRP A 400 -14.17 -0.93 7.53
N TRP A 401 -15.06 -0.88 6.53
CA TRP A 401 -15.50 -2.06 5.79
C TRP A 401 -14.35 -2.75 5.06
N TYR A 402 -13.51 -1.99 4.37
CA TYR A 402 -12.35 -2.51 3.64
C TYR A 402 -11.39 -3.27 4.56
N THR A 403 -11.11 -2.71 5.73
CA THR A 403 -10.18 -3.32 6.70
C THR A 403 -10.69 -4.60 7.34
N ARG A 404 -12.01 -4.96 7.16
CA ARG A 404 -12.50 -6.31 7.57
C ARG A 404 -11.75 -7.43 6.85
N ALA A 405 -11.33 -7.19 5.61
CA ALA A 405 -10.57 -8.14 4.81
C ALA A 405 -9.05 -8.10 5.07
N ALA A 406 -8.52 -7.15 5.85
CA ALA A 406 -7.08 -6.97 6.07
C ALA A 406 -6.35 -8.21 6.56
N THR A 407 -7.01 -9.08 7.35
CA THR A 407 -6.44 -10.34 7.84
C THR A 407 -6.61 -11.53 6.87
N ILE A 408 -7.24 -11.31 5.71
CA ILE A 408 -7.53 -12.32 4.69
C ILE A 408 -6.69 -12.06 3.44
N MET A 409 -6.78 -10.85 2.87
CA MET A 409 -6.07 -10.46 1.64
C MET A 409 -4.55 -10.43 1.84
N GLY A 410 -3.77 -10.62 0.77
CA GLY A 410 -2.29 -10.67 0.84
C GLY A 410 -1.75 -11.91 1.57
N GLY A 411 -2.55 -12.97 1.67
CA GLY A 411 -2.32 -14.20 2.43
C GLY A 411 -2.91 -14.11 3.84
N SER A 412 -3.87 -15.01 4.13
CA SER A 412 -4.62 -14.99 5.39
C SER A 412 -3.72 -15.12 6.63
N ALA A 413 -4.21 -14.64 7.76
CA ALA A 413 -3.50 -14.72 9.03
C ALA A 413 -3.10 -16.17 9.39
N GLU A 414 -3.93 -17.16 8.99
CA GLU A 414 -3.67 -18.59 9.17
C GLU A 414 -2.51 -19.05 8.30
N VAL A 415 -2.48 -18.65 7.02
CA VAL A 415 -1.36 -18.93 6.11
C VAL A 415 -0.08 -18.30 6.63
N GLN A 416 -0.11 -17.04 7.10
CA GLN A 416 1.08 -16.39 7.66
C GLN A 416 1.61 -17.12 8.91
N ARG A 417 0.72 -17.54 9.82
CA ARG A 417 1.12 -18.33 11.00
C ARG A 417 1.72 -19.68 10.59
N GLY A 418 1.18 -20.35 9.56
CA GLY A 418 1.76 -21.56 9.00
C GLY A 418 3.18 -21.33 8.45
N ILE A 419 3.39 -20.25 7.68
CA ILE A 419 4.72 -19.89 7.16
C ILE A 419 5.71 -19.63 8.30
N ILE A 420 5.28 -18.93 9.35
CA ILE A 420 6.12 -18.66 10.53
C ILE A 420 6.44 -19.96 11.25
N ALA A 421 5.45 -20.83 11.49
CA ALA A 421 5.63 -22.11 12.16
C ALA A 421 6.62 -23.00 11.41
N ASP A 422 6.45 -23.14 10.09
CA ASP A 422 7.26 -24.02 9.25
C ASP A 422 8.68 -23.50 9.04
N HIS A 423 8.82 -22.19 8.74
CA HIS A 423 10.07 -21.64 8.20
C HIS A 423 10.87 -20.78 9.17
N LEU A 424 10.25 -20.23 10.22
CA LEU A 424 10.96 -19.48 11.25
C LEU A 424 11.17 -20.27 12.54
N LEU A 425 10.15 -21.04 12.94
CA LEU A 425 10.18 -21.78 14.21
C LEU A 425 10.59 -23.26 14.03
N GLY A 426 10.57 -23.78 12.79
CA GLY A 426 10.90 -25.17 12.49
C GLY A 426 9.96 -26.18 13.18
N LEU A 427 8.70 -25.79 13.40
CA LEU A 427 7.73 -26.68 14.06
C LEU A 427 7.33 -27.85 13.14
N PRO A 428 6.97 -29.00 13.71
CA PRO A 428 6.51 -30.15 12.93
C PRO A 428 5.30 -29.79 12.07
N LYS A 429 5.34 -30.18 10.80
CA LYS A 429 4.18 -30.02 9.91
C LYS A 429 3.07 -30.97 10.33
N GLU A 430 1.84 -30.45 10.34
CA GLU A 430 0.65 -31.29 10.49
C GLU A 430 0.61 -32.31 9.35
N LYS A 431 0.50 -33.57 9.68
CA LYS A 431 0.30 -34.62 8.66
C LYS A 431 -1.10 -34.44 8.09
N ARG A 432 -1.20 -33.94 6.88
CA ARG A 432 -2.44 -33.88 6.10
C ARG A 432 -2.79 -35.23 5.54
#